data_984ea68134f4287d3ed618903b6233bc
#
_entry.id   984ea68134f4287d3ed618903b6233bc
#
_cell.length_a   1.000
_cell.length_b   1.000
_cell.length_c   1.000
_cell.angle_alpha   90.00
_cell.angle_beta   90.00
_cell.angle_gamma   90.00
#
_symmetry.space_group_name_H-M   'P 1'
#
loop_
_entity.id
_entity.type
_entity.pdbx_description
1 polymer ?
#
loop_
_entity_poly.entity_id
_entity_poly.type
_entity_poly.pdbx_seq_one_letter_code
_entity_poly.pdbx_strand_id
1 'polypeptide(L)'
;MLKSLFALPATVWLLGLVSFFNDSASELVYPLVPLYLASVLMAGPKALGIIEGIAEATSSLLKLFVGVLADRMRSTKYWVVGGYGLAALGRPLLALAGSWPVVLGLRFADRVGKGLRTSPRDTMLALSVAPEQRGLAFGFHRAMDNAGAVVGPLLAAWLLSRGMPIRDILLWTLVPGVITVALALSIREPQREMPQHKPAFSWTLQGFPPAFKRYLLVLALFTLGNSSNMFLLLRAREMGLPDAQVPLLWALTSATAMLFSTPLSALSDRLGRTRLIVGGWAVYGLFYLLLGLNGHNLWLLWPLFAFYGLFMAATEGAEKALVADFAPKELLGTAYGWFNLTAGAMLLPASLVFGWLWQSIAVEAAFAFSAGCALAAALLLKFWVMRKQP
;
A
#
# COMPACT_ATOMS: atom_id res chain seq x y z
N MET A 1 11.27 -20.48 17.17
CA MET A 1 10.98 -19.53 16.07
C MET A 1 11.96 -19.65 14.90
N LEU A 2 13.28 -19.50 15.07
CA LEU A 2 14.24 -19.65 13.95
C LEU A 2 14.20 -21.04 13.30
N LYS A 3 14.18 -22.13 14.09
CA LYS A 3 14.08 -23.50 13.55
C LYS A 3 12.80 -23.72 12.72
N SER A 4 11.68 -23.13 13.13
CA SER A 4 10.41 -23.23 12.41
C SER A 4 10.43 -22.43 11.09
N LEU A 5 11.15 -21.30 11.05
CA LEU A 5 11.36 -20.52 9.83
C LEU A 5 12.13 -21.30 8.77
N PHE A 6 13.23 -21.96 9.16
CA PHE A 6 14.03 -22.78 8.24
C PHE A 6 13.31 -24.05 7.78
N ALA A 7 12.28 -24.48 8.51
CA ALA A 7 11.44 -25.61 8.13
C ALA A 7 10.35 -25.27 7.11
N LEU A 8 10.19 -23.98 6.74
CA LEU A 8 9.22 -23.57 5.72
C LEU A 8 9.60 -24.13 4.34
N PRO A 9 8.59 -24.52 3.53
CA PRO A 9 8.81 -25.03 2.17
C PRO A 9 9.57 -24.04 1.29
N ALA A 10 10.33 -24.55 0.33
CA ALA A 10 11.08 -23.74 -0.64
C ALA A 10 10.20 -22.73 -1.40
N THR A 11 8.95 -23.09 -1.67
CA THR A 11 7.98 -22.18 -2.30
C THR A 11 7.73 -20.91 -1.47
N VAL A 12 7.66 -21.03 -0.14
CA VAL A 12 7.49 -19.88 0.77
C VAL A 12 8.71 -18.98 0.75
N TRP A 13 9.91 -19.57 0.78
CA TRP A 13 11.17 -18.83 0.65
C TRP A 13 11.28 -18.09 -0.69
N LEU A 14 10.97 -18.79 -1.80
CA LEU A 14 10.97 -18.20 -3.13
C LEU A 14 9.98 -17.04 -3.23
N LEU A 15 8.74 -17.21 -2.72
CA LEU A 15 7.75 -16.14 -2.70
C LEU A 15 8.21 -14.94 -1.85
N GLY A 16 8.86 -15.20 -0.70
CA GLY A 16 9.44 -14.15 0.12
C GLY A 16 10.57 -13.40 -0.61
N LEU A 17 11.50 -14.10 -1.25
CA LEU A 17 12.59 -13.48 -2.01
C LEU A 17 12.06 -12.70 -3.23
N VAL A 18 11.10 -13.26 -3.96
CA VAL A 18 10.40 -12.57 -5.07
C VAL A 18 9.82 -11.25 -4.57
N SER A 19 9.17 -11.27 -3.41
CA SER A 19 8.58 -10.06 -2.82
C SER A 19 9.66 -9.06 -2.40
N PHE A 20 10.71 -9.51 -1.74
CA PHE A 20 11.84 -8.67 -1.32
C PHE A 20 12.45 -7.90 -2.50
N PHE A 21 12.84 -8.59 -3.59
CA PHE A 21 13.44 -7.95 -4.75
C PHE A 21 12.44 -7.06 -5.50
N ASN A 22 11.19 -7.51 -5.64
CA ASN A 22 10.15 -6.69 -6.25
C ASN A 22 9.90 -5.40 -5.47
N ASP A 23 9.83 -5.49 -4.12
CA ASP A 23 9.52 -4.34 -3.29
C ASP A 23 10.74 -3.44 -3.12
N SER A 24 11.97 -3.99 -3.13
CA SER A 24 13.18 -3.17 -3.27
C SER A 24 13.14 -2.32 -4.54
N ALA A 25 12.73 -2.89 -5.69
CA ALA A 25 12.58 -2.14 -6.94
C ALA A 25 11.41 -1.13 -6.89
N SER A 26 10.28 -1.54 -6.33
CA SER A 26 9.09 -0.67 -6.20
C SER A 26 9.35 0.53 -5.32
N GLU A 27 9.93 0.28 -4.17
CA GLU A 27 10.17 1.28 -3.13
C GLU A 27 11.42 2.15 -3.42
N LEU A 28 12.31 1.69 -4.30
CA LEU A 28 13.32 2.56 -4.91
C LEU A 28 12.67 3.61 -5.82
N VAL A 29 11.69 3.22 -6.64
CA VAL A 29 10.96 4.12 -7.55
C VAL A 29 10.04 5.04 -6.79
N TYR A 30 9.41 4.55 -5.72
CA TYR A 30 8.33 5.25 -5.02
C TYR A 30 8.68 6.68 -4.62
N PRO A 31 9.79 6.97 -3.90
CA PRO A 31 10.18 8.34 -3.57
C PRO A 31 10.71 9.14 -4.76
N LEU A 32 11.14 8.47 -5.84
CA LEU A 32 11.69 9.16 -7.01
C LEU A 32 10.60 9.67 -7.96
N VAL A 33 9.41 9.09 -7.99
CA VAL A 33 8.33 9.53 -8.90
C VAL A 33 7.95 10.99 -8.68
N PRO A 34 7.64 11.47 -7.45
CA PRO A 34 7.32 12.88 -7.24
C PRO A 34 8.50 13.80 -7.57
N LEU A 35 9.73 13.36 -7.27
CA LEU A 35 10.94 14.11 -7.63
C LEU A 35 11.11 14.21 -9.14
N TYR A 36 10.92 13.09 -9.86
CA TYR A 36 11.02 13.02 -11.31
C TYR A 36 9.99 13.92 -12.01
N LEU A 37 8.74 13.85 -11.55
CA LEU A 37 7.67 14.72 -12.06
C LEU A 37 8.00 16.20 -11.84
N ALA A 38 8.43 16.57 -10.65
CA ALA A 38 8.66 17.96 -10.30
C ALA A 38 9.95 18.53 -10.90
N SER A 39 11.08 17.80 -10.89
CA SER A 39 12.39 18.33 -11.29
C SER A 39 12.80 18.03 -12.73
N VAL A 40 12.28 16.96 -13.33
CA VAL A 40 12.65 16.54 -14.69
C VAL A 40 11.55 16.83 -15.69
N LEU A 41 10.29 16.55 -15.33
CA LEU A 41 9.14 16.75 -16.24
C LEU A 41 8.39 18.06 -16.00
N MET A 42 8.76 18.83 -14.98
CA MET A 42 8.15 20.11 -14.60
C MET A 42 6.62 20.00 -14.44
N ALA A 43 6.15 18.84 -13.96
CA ALA A 43 4.74 18.54 -13.76
C ALA A 43 4.34 18.81 -12.30
N GLY A 44 3.21 19.50 -12.14
CA GLY A 44 2.72 19.91 -10.83
C GLY A 44 1.97 18.80 -10.05
N PRO A 45 1.56 19.08 -8.80
CA PRO A 45 0.84 18.15 -7.92
C PRO A 45 -0.42 17.53 -8.53
N LYS A 46 -1.09 18.24 -9.44
CA LYS A 46 -2.27 17.74 -10.18
C LYS A 46 -1.95 16.49 -11.00
N ALA A 47 -0.82 16.51 -11.72
CA ALA A 47 -0.37 15.37 -12.49
C ALA A 47 -0.04 14.16 -11.56
N LEU A 48 0.61 14.39 -10.43
CA LEU A 48 0.87 13.38 -9.43
C LEU A 48 -0.43 12.77 -8.89
N GLY A 49 -1.44 13.59 -8.59
CA GLY A 49 -2.77 13.14 -8.14
C GLY A 49 -3.47 12.24 -9.16
N ILE A 50 -3.43 12.61 -10.45
CA ILE A 50 -4.00 11.81 -11.53
C ILE A 50 -3.27 10.46 -11.65
N ILE A 51 -1.93 10.49 -11.65
CA ILE A 51 -1.09 9.28 -11.79
C ILE A 51 -1.37 8.30 -10.65
N GLU A 52 -1.24 8.75 -9.42
CA GLU A 52 -1.36 7.86 -8.25
C GLU A 52 -2.81 7.44 -8.00
N GLY A 53 -3.76 8.33 -8.18
CA GLY A 53 -5.18 8.01 -8.02
C GLY A 53 -5.65 6.93 -8.99
N ILE A 54 -5.33 7.06 -10.28
CA ILE A 54 -5.67 6.04 -11.29
C ILE A 54 -4.92 4.73 -11.01
N ALA A 55 -3.62 4.83 -10.69
CA ALA A 55 -2.78 3.67 -10.44
C ALA A 55 -3.29 2.83 -9.25
N GLU A 56 -3.55 3.43 -8.10
CA GLU A 56 -4.00 2.71 -6.90
C GLU A 56 -5.44 2.19 -7.03
N ALA A 57 -6.36 2.97 -7.62
CA ALA A 57 -7.73 2.51 -7.89
C ALA A 57 -7.71 1.27 -8.80
N THR A 58 -6.91 1.28 -9.86
CA THR A 58 -6.74 0.15 -10.78
C THR A 58 -6.25 -1.10 -10.06
N SER A 59 -5.19 -0.96 -9.23
CA SER A 59 -4.65 -2.10 -8.47
C SER A 59 -5.71 -2.71 -7.55
N SER A 60 -6.49 -1.88 -6.86
CA SER A 60 -7.50 -2.32 -5.90
C SER A 60 -8.68 -3.03 -6.57
N LEU A 61 -9.17 -2.50 -7.69
CA LEU A 61 -10.22 -3.13 -8.48
C LEU A 61 -9.77 -4.49 -9.04
N LEU A 62 -8.56 -4.54 -9.59
CA LEU A 62 -8.03 -5.77 -10.18
C LEU A 62 -7.76 -6.85 -9.14
N LYS A 63 -7.30 -6.52 -7.93
CA LYS A 63 -7.10 -7.50 -6.84
C LYS A 63 -8.40 -8.25 -6.53
N LEU A 64 -9.54 -7.54 -6.50
CA LEU A 64 -10.84 -8.15 -6.27
C LEU A 64 -11.23 -9.06 -7.42
N PHE A 65 -11.16 -8.56 -8.67
CA PHE A 65 -11.53 -9.30 -9.87
C PHE A 65 -10.67 -10.55 -10.09
N VAL A 66 -9.35 -10.39 -10.00
CA VAL A 66 -8.39 -11.49 -10.20
C VAL A 66 -8.47 -12.51 -9.05
N GLY A 67 -8.82 -12.09 -7.82
CA GLY A 67 -9.06 -13.00 -6.71
C GLY A 67 -10.16 -14.01 -7.01
N VAL A 68 -11.31 -13.51 -7.51
CA VAL A 68 -12.42 -14.37 -7.94
C VAL A 68 -12.04 -15.28 -9.12
N LEU A 69 -11.31 -14.73 -10.07
CA LEU A 69 -10.87 -15.49 -11.25
C LEU A 69 -9.85 -16.57 -10.87
N ALA A 70 -8.89 -16.26 -9.99
CA ALA A 70 -7.89 -17.20 -9.49
C ALA A 70 -8.53 -18.41 -8.79
N ASP A 71 -9.66 -18.21 -8.09
CA ASP A 71 -10.41 -19.30 -7.45
C ASP A 71 -11.02 -20.30 -8.43
N ARG A 72 -11.13 -19.93 -9.70
CA ARG A 72 -11.66 -20.77 -10.78
C ARG A 72 -10.62 -21.42 -11.67
N MET A 73 -9.31 -21.12 -11.44
CA MET A 73 -8.22 -21.57 -12.30
C MET A 73 -7.40 -22.67 -11.63
N ARG A 74 -6.96 -23.65 -12.44
CA ARG A 74 -6.06 -24.72 -11.97
C ARG A 74 -4.65 -24.22 -11.66
N SER A 75 -4.14 -23.29 -12.47
CA SER A 75 -2.81 -22.71 -12.32
C SER A 75 -2.89 -21.20 -12.22
N THR A 76 -2.25 -20.66 -11.23
CA THR A 76 -2.17 -19.22 -10.95
C THR A 76 -0.75 -18.68 -11.14
N LYS A 77 0.24 -19.55 -11.36
CA LYS A 77 1.66 -19.19 -11.54
C LYS A 77 1.87 -18.17 -12.64
N TYR A 78 1.22 -18.35 -13.81
CA TYR A 78 1.40 -17.43 -14.95
C TYR A 78 0.89 -16.02 -14.65
N TRP A 79 -0.13 -15.87 -13.82
CA TRP A 79 -0.61 -14.57 -13.35
C TRP A 79 0.41 -13.89 -12.44
N VAL A 80 1.04 -14.67 -11.55
CA VAL A 80 2.10 -14.19 -10.66
C VAL A 80 3.32 -13.76 -11.48
N VAL A 81 3.81 -14.61 -12.39
CA VAL A 81 4.96 -14.31 -13.26
C VAL A 81 4.66 -13.12 -14.17
N GLY A 82 3.50 -13.10 -14.83
CA GLY A 82 3.09 -11.99 -15.71
C GLY A 82 2.96 -10.66 -14.95
N GLY A 83 2.38 -10.69 -13.75
CA GLY A 83 2.26 -9.51 -12.91
C GLY A 83 3.60 -8.94 -12.43
N TYR A 84 4.55 -9.80 -12.08
CA TYR A 84 5.92 -9.37 -11.76
C TYR A 84 6.70 -8.94 -13.01
N GLY A 85 6.51 -9.64 -14.15
CA GLY A 85 7.13 -9.27 -15.41
C GLY A 85 6.70 -7.88 -15.89
N LEU A 86 5.41 -7.57 -15.81
CA LEU A 86 4.88 -6.26 -16.17
C LEU A 86 5.48 -5.14 -15.30
N ALA A 87 5.62 -5.38 -13.99
CA ALA A 87 6.27 -4.45 -13.08
C ALA A 87 7.78 -4.30 -13.35
N ALA A 88 8.49 -5.42 -13.59
CA ALA A 88 9.92 -5.44 -13.87
C ALA A 88 10.28 -4.69 -15.17
N LEU A 89 9.39 -4.70 -16.17
CA LEU A 89 9.56 -3.95 -17.42
C LEU A 89 9.14 -2.48 -17.26
N GLY A 90 8.00 -2.23 -16.61
CA GLY A 90 7.43 -0.88 -16.51
C GLY A 90 8.29 0.10 -15.72
N ARG A 91 8.94 -0.35 -14.65
CA ARG A 91 9.73 0.53 -13.76
C ARG A 91 10.97 1.14 -14.43
N PRO A 92 11.86 0.37 -15.07
CA PRO A 92 13.00 0.96 -15.77
C PRO A 92 12.59 1.83 -16.96
N LEU A 93 11.46 1.53 -17.62
CA LEU A 93 10.94 2.36 -18.72
C LEU A 93 10.50 3.76 -18.27
N LEU A 94 10.28 3.99 -16.95
CA LEU A 94 10.05 5.34 -16.42
C LEU A 94 11.22 6.29 -16.73
N ALA A 95 12.44 5.78 -16.83
CA ALA A 95 13.60 6.57 -17.21
C ALA A 95 13.48 7.22 -18.61
N LEU A 96 12.72 6.59 -19.51
CA LEU A 96 12.50 7.04 -20.89
C LEU A 96 11.27 7.95 -21.01
N ALA A 97 10.51 8.16 -19.93
CA ALA A 97 9.31 8.99 -19.96
C ALA A 97 9.67 10.46 -20.20
N GLY A 98 9.24 11.01 -21.32
CA GLY A 98 9.44 12.43 -21.67
C GLY A 98 8.29 13.33 -21.21
N SER A 99 7.21 12.77 -20.69
CA SER A 99 6.04 13.52 -20.24
C SER A 99 5.26 12.76 -19.16
N TRP A 100 4.48 13.49 -18.35
CA TRP A 100 3.70 12.86 -17.27
C TRP A 100 2.62 11.87 -17.73
N PRO A 101 1.97 11.99 -18.94
CA PRO A 101 1.05 10.95 -19.41
C PRO A 101 1.75 9.60 -19.68
N VAL A 102 3.02 9.63 -20.12
CA VAL A 102 3.82 8.39 -20.27
C VAL A 102 4.10 7.78 -18.90
N VAL A 103 4.43 8.58 -17.88
CA VAL A 103 4.57 8.13 -16.50
C VAL A 103 3.26 7.49 -16.00
N LEU A 104 2.10 8.12 -16.29
CA LEU A 104 0.79 7.57 -15.97
C LEU A 104 0.61 6.18 -16.60
N GLY A 105 0.87 6.01 -17.88
CA GLY A 105 0.73 4.73 -18.57
C GLY A 105 1.61 3.64 -17.97
N LEU A 106 2.87 3.96 -17.64
CA LEU A 106 3.82 3.02 -17.03
C LEU A 106 3.44 2.67 -15.57
N ARG A 107 3.00 3.64 -14.79
CA ARG A 107 2.49 3.42 -13.43
C ARG A 107 1.20 2.59 -13.44
N PHE A 108 0.31 2.88 -14.36
CA PHE A 108 -0.89 2.06 -14.59
C PHE A 108 -0.52 0.61 -14.89
N ALA A 109 0.41 0.35 -15.81
CA ALA A 109 0.88 -0.98 -16.12
C ALA A 109 1.50 -1.70 -14.90
N ASP A 110 2.34 -1.02 -14.12
CA ASP A 110 2.89 -1.57 -12.86
C ASP A 110 1.77 -1.96 -11.88
N ARG A 111 0.73 -1.14 -11.74
CA ARG A 111 -0.40 -1.40 -10.85
C ARG A 111 -1.34 -2.49 -11.36
N VAL A 112 -1.51 -2.61 -12.66
CA VAL A 112 -2.14 -3.79 -13.29
C VAL A 112 -1.35 -5.05 -12.90
N GLY A 113 -0.03 -5.04 -13.05
CA GLY A 113 0.83 -6.13 -12.61
C GLY A 113 0.66 -6.47 -11.12
N LYS A 114 0.55 -5.45 -10.24
CA LYS A 114 0.27 -5.65 -8.80
C LYS A 114 -1.10 -6.29 -8.56
N GLY A 115 -2.13 -5.85 -9.28
CA GLY A 115 -3.47 -6.42 -9.20
C GLY A 115 -3.51 -7.89 -9.63
N LEU A 116 -2.83 -8.21 -10.75
CA LEU A 116 -2.79 -9.57 -11.29
C LEU A 116 -2.11 -10.58 -10.36
N ARG A 117 -1.01 -10.20 -9.68
CA ARG A 117 -0.20 -11.14 -8.91
C ARG A 117 -0.63 -11.32 -7.46
N THR A 118 -1.28 -10.32 -6.83
CA THR A 118 -1.46 -10.30 -5.37
C THR A 118 -2.29 -11.48 -4.86
N SER A 119 -3.54 -11.64 -5.33
CA SER A 119 -4.42 -12.74 -4.88
C SER A 119 -3.90 -14.12 -5.28
N PRO A 120 -3.41 -14.36 -6.51
CA PRO A 120 -2.78 -15.63 -6.87
C PRO A 120 -1.57 -16.00 -6.02
N ARG A 121 -0.69 -15.04 -5.73
CA ARG A 121 0.47 -15.23 -4.86
C ARG A 121 0.06 -15.63 -3.44
N ASP A 122 -0.89 -14.90 -2.87
CA ASP A 122 -1.37 -15.15 -1.50
C ASP A 122 -2.04 -16.55 -1.41
N THR A 123 -2.75 -16.97 -2.46
CA THR A 123 -3.29 -18.33 -2.56
C THR A 123 -2.18 -19.39 -2.61
N MET A 124 -1.14 -19.20 -3.44
CA MET A 124 0.00 -20.11 -3.48
C MET A 124 0.69 -20.22 -2.12
N LEU A 125 0.88 -19.09 -1.42
CA LEU A 125 1.48 -19.05 -0.11
C LEU A 125 0.65 -19.87 0.90
N ALA A 126 -0.67 -19.67 0.92
CA ALA A 126 -1.59 -20.38 1.80
C ALA A 126 -1.64 -21.88 1.54
N LEU A 127 -1.53 -22.32 0.27
CA LEU A 127 -1.53 -23.72 -0.12
C LEU A 127 -0.17 -24.41 0.04
N SER A 128 0.90 -23.66 0.21
CA SER A 128 2.26 -24.20 0.37
C SER A 128 2.55 -24.72 1.78
N VAL A 129 1.69 -24.44 2.76
CA VAL A 129 1.89 -24.79 4.18
C VAL A 129 0.62 -25.34 4.80
N ALA A 130 0.76 -26.13 5.87
CA ALA A 130 -0.37 -26.56 6.68
C ALA A 130 -1.09 -25.35 7.32
N PRO A 131 -2.41 -25.46 7.63
CA PRO A 131 -3.19 -24.37 8.20
C PRO A 131 -2.55 -23.72 9.43
N GLU A 132 -1.90 -24.52 10.28
CA GLU A 132 -1.25 -24.10 11.52
C GLU A 132 0.03 -23.28 11.28
N GLN A 133 0.60 -23.36 10.08
CA GLN A 133 1.83 -22.65 9.69
C GLN A 133 1.55 -21.40 8.82
N ARG A 134 0.29 -21.16 8.44
CA ARG A 134 -0.07 -20.04 7.57
C ARG A 134 0.34 -18.70 8.16
N GLY A 135 0.13 -18.50 9.46
CA GLY A 135 0.55 -17.28 10.15
C GLY A 135 2.06 -17.04 10.04
N LEU A 136 2.87 -18.08 10.23
CA LEU A 136 4.32 -18.00 10.08
C LEU A 136 4.73 -17.67 8.62
N ALA A 137 4.10 -18.32 7.63
CA ALA A 137 4.41 -18.14 6.23
C ALA A 137 4.05 -16.73 5.75
N PHE A 138 2.86 -16.22 6.09
CA PHE A 138 2.45 -14.86 5.78
C PHE A 138 3.28 -13.81 6.53
N GLY A 139 3.61 -14.07 7.81
CA GLY A 139 4.49 -13.22 8.60
C GLY A 139 5.89 -13.11 8.02
N PHE A 140 6.47 -14.23 7.57
CA PHE A 140 7.75 -14.23 6.86
C PHE A 140 7.69 -13.45 5.54
N HIS A 141 6.65 -13.70 4.73
CA HIS A 141 6.45 -12.98 3.48
C HIS A 141 6.35 -11.46 3.71
N ARG A 142 5.57 -11.03 4.72
CA ARG A 142 5.45 -9.60 5.07
C ARG A 142 6.76 -9.00 5.57
N ALA A 143 7.56 -9.78 6.32
CA ALA A 143 8.90 -9.33 6.73
C ALA A 143 9.82 -9.09 5.53
N MET A 144 9.73 -9.93 4.50
CA MET A 144 10.49 -9.77 3.26
C MET A 144 10.00 -8.56 2.44
N ASP A 145 8.68 -8.29 2.37
CA ASP A 145 8.10 -7.08 1.78
C ASP A 145 8.69 -5.83 2.47
N ASN A 146 8.60 -5.79 3.79
CA ASN A 146 9.08 -4.65 4.58
C ASN A 146 10.60 -4.45 4.48
N ALA A 147 11.37 -5.54 4.41
CA ALA A 147 12.81 -5.48 4.19
C ALA A 147 13.13 -4.83 2.83
N GLY A 148 12.38 -5.18 1.77
CA GLY A 148 12.48 -4.52 0.47
C GLY A 148 12.11 -3.03 0.54
N ALA A 149 11.06 -2.70 1.32
CA ALA A 149 10.61 -1.33 1.52
C ALA A 149 11.59 -0.45 2.32
N VAL A 150 12.54 -1.04 3.02
CA VAL A 150 13.67 -0.32 3.63
C VAL A 150 14.84 -0.21 2.66
N VAL A 151 15.21 -1.30 2.00
CA VAL A 151 16.38 -1.36 1.12
C VAL A 151 16.22 -0.45 -0.09
N GLY A 152 15.03 -0.42 -0.71
CA GLY A 152 14.77 0.39 -1.91
C GLY A 152 15.06 1.88 -1.71
N PRO A 153 14.42 2.56 -0.76
CA PRO A 153 14.64 3.98 -0.51
C PRO A 153 16.05 4.32 -0.03
N LEU A 154 16.69 3.44 0.76
CA LEU A 154 18.09 3.63 1.17
C LEU A 154 19.04 3.59 -0.03
N LEU A 155 18.80 2.66 -0.97
CA LEU A 155 19.59 2.60 -2.21
C LEU A 155 19.33 3.85 -3.06
N ALA A 156 18.10 4.32 -3.18
CA ALA A 156 17.77 5.55 -3.90
C ALA A 156 18.49 6.76 -3.29
N ALA A 157 18.46 6.90 -1.96
CA ALA A 157 19.16 7.97 -1.25
C ALA A 157 20.67 7.93 -1.49
N TRP A 158 21.27 6.75 -1.41
CA TRP A 158 22.71 6.56 -1.64
C TRP A 158 23.12 6.93 -3.07
N LEU A 159 22.36 6.48 -4.09
CA LEU A 159 22.64 6.79 -5.49
C LEU A 159 22.48 8.30 -5.77
N LEU A 160 21.41 8.92 -5.24
CA LEU A 160 21.22 10.38 -5.35
C LEU A 160 22.36 11.16 -4.67
N SER A 161 22.83 10.73 -3.50
CA SER A 161 23.95 11.38 -2.80
C SER A 161 25.27 11.30 -3.57
N ARG A 162 25.41 10.34 -4.49
CA ARG A 162 26.54 10.23 -5.42
C ARG A 162 26.36 11.09 -6.68
N GLY A 163 25.30 11.89 -6.76
CA GLY A 163 25.01 12.75 -7.90
C GLY A 163 24.46 12.00 -9.11
N MET A 164 24.01 10.74 -8.95
CA MET A 164 23.43 9.98 -10.05
C MET A 164 22.10 10.59 -10.48
N PRO A 165 21.88 10.87 -11.77
CA PRO A 165 20.61 11.38 -12.27
C PRO A 165 19.43 10.44 -11.95
N ILE A 166 18.25 11.00 -11.67
CA ILE A 166 17.06 10.19 -11.33
C ILE A 166 16.75 9.18 -12.44
N ARG A 167 16.93 9.53 -13.71
CA ARG A 167 16.72 8.63 -14.85
C ARG A 167 17.58 7.36 -14.78
N ASP A 168 18.85 7.53 -14.44
CA ASP A 168 19.80 6.41 -14.34
C ASP A 168 19.44 5.52 -13.14
N ILE A 169 19.01 6.12 -12.02
CA ILE A 169 18.54 5.37 -10.86
C ILE A 169 17.31 4.53 -11.19
N LEU A 170 16.37 5.07 -11.99
CA LEU A 170 15.20 4.31 -12.45
C LEU A 170 15.60 3.09 -13.30
N LEU A 171 16.66 3.17 -14.11
CA LEU A 171 17.19 2.02 -14.87
C LEU A 171 17.74 0.92 -13.95
N TRP A 172 18.31 1.28 -12.79
CA TRP A 172 18.81 0.30 -11.82
C TRP A 172 17.72 -0.66 -11.32
N THR A 173 16.45 -0.30 -11.42
CA THR A 173 15.33 -1.19 -11.07
C THR A 173 15.25 -2.44 -11.95
N LEU A 174 15.93 -2.43 -13.10
CA LEU A 174 16.03 -3.60 -13.97
C LEU A 174 16.69 -4.79 -13.26
N VAL A 175 17.73 -4.54 -12.46
CA VAL A 175 18.47 -5.59 -11.75
C VAL A 175 17.56 -6.39 -10.80
N PRO A 176 16.95 -5.79 -9.77
CA PRO A 176 16.02 -6.52 -8.90
C PRO A 176 14.78 -7.01 -9.66
N GLY A 177 14.35 -6.32 -10.74
CA GLY A 177 13.26 -6.75 -11.60
C GLY A 177 13.53 -8.08 -12.30
N VAL A 178 14.70 -8.24 -12.92
CA VAL A 178 15.12 -9.50 -13.56
C VAL A 178 15.24 -10.62 -12.54
N ILE A 179 15.84 -10.35 -11.36
CA ILE A 179 15.94 -11.33 -10.28
C ILE A 179 14.54 -11.78 -9.83
N THR A 180 13.62 -10.82 -9.67
CA THR A 180 12.22 -11.11 -9.30
C THR A 180 11.56 -12.07 -10.29
N VAL A 181 11.66 -11.81 -11.59
CA VAL A 181 11.05 -12.65 -12.63
C VAL A 181 11.71 -14.03 -12.67
N ALA A 182 13.05 -14.12 -12.60
CA ALA A 182 13.78 -15.38 -12.58
C ALA A 182 13.37 -16.26 -11.39
N LEU A 183 13.27 -15.67 -10.19
CA LEU A 183 12.79 -16.35 -8.99
C LEU A 183 11.32 -16.77 -9.13
N ALA A 184 10.45 -15.90 -9.67
CA ALA A 184 9.03 -16.22 -9.88
C ALA A 184 8.84 -17.38 -10.87
N LEU A 185 9.64 -17.48 -11.93
CA LEU A 185 9.65 -18.61 -12.85
C LEU A 185 10.08 -19.92 -12.16
N SER A 186 10.95 -19.84 -11.17
CA SER A 186 11.46 -21.00 -10.43
C SER A 186 10.45 -21.53 -9.38
N ILE A 187 9.37 -20.82 -9.09
CA ILE A 187 8.35 -21.25 -8.13
C ILE A 187 7.67 -22.53 -8.65
N ARG A 188 7.60 -23.54 -7.79
CA ARG A 188 6.79 -24.73 -8.01
C ARG A 188 5.41 -24.50 -7.42
N GLU A 189 4.38 -24.48 -8.28
CA GLU A 189 3.00 -24.27 -7.84
C GLU A 189 2.50 -25.49 -7.08
N PRO A 190 1.93 -25.32 -5.85
CA PRO A 190 1.30 -26.44 -5.14
C PRO A 190 0.12 -26.97 -5.93
N GLN A 191 -0.07 -28.28 -5.93
CA GLN A 191 -1.24 -28.89 -6.56
C GLN A 191 -2.51 -28.41 -5.88
N ARG A 192 -3.49 -28.02 -6.68
CA ARG A 192 -4.77 -27.49 -6.22
C ARG A 192 -5.89 -28.42 -6.67
N GLU A 193 -6.64 -28.93 -5.70
CA GLU A 193 -7.92 -29.56 -5.98
C GLU A 193 -8.94 -28.46 -6.33
N MET A 194 -9.59 -28.62 -7.48
CA MET A 194 -10.61 -27.67 -7.91
C MET A 194 -11.90 -27.93 -7.10
N PRO A 195 -12.51 -26.89 -6.50
CA PRO A 195 -13.78 -27.04 -5.81
C PRO A 195 -14.85 -27.57 -6.76
N GLN A 196 -15.60 -28.57 -6.33
CA GLN A 196 -16.73 -29.14 -7.10
C GLN A 196 -17.83 -28.10 -7.37
N HIS A 197 -18.02 -27.15 -6.45
CA HIS A 197 -18.94 -26.03 -6.60
C HIS A 197 -18.15 -24.71 -6.61
N LYS A 198 -18.30 -23.93 -7.67
CA LYS A 198 -17.69 -22.59 -7.76
C LYS A 198 -18.51 -21.65 -6.88
N PRO A 199 -17.92 -21.02 -5.86
CA PRO A 199 -18.63 -20.07 -5.03
C PRO A 199 -19.18 -18.92 -5.89
N ALA A 200 -20.47 -18.58 -5.70
CA ALA A 200 -21.07 -17.43 -6.34
C ALA A 200 -20.50 -16.17 -5.68
N PHE A 201 -19.92 -15.29 -6.50
CA PHE A 201 -19.53 -13.97 -6.01
C PHE A 201 -20.77 -13.08 -5.92
N SER A 202 -21.06 -12.59 -4.74
CA SER A 202 -22.16 -11.66 -4.52
C SER A 202 -21.64 -10.23 -4.41
N TRP A 203 -22.09 -9.35 -5.28
CA TRP A 203 -21.82 -7.91 -5.26
C TRP A 203 -22.75 -7.15 -4.30
N THR A 204 -23.57 -7.84 -3.52
CA THR A 204 -24.55 -7.21 -2.66
C THR A 204 -24.03 -7.10 -1.22
N LEU A 205 -24.40 -6.04 -0.54
CA LEU A 205 -24.21 -5.88 0.91
C LEU A 205 -25.35 -6.51 1.71
N GLN A 206 -26.22 -7.33 1.07
CA GLN A 206 -27.25 -8.11 1.76
C GLN A 206 -26.57 -9.15 2.66
N GLY A 207 -27.12 -9.33 3.85
CA GLY A 207 -26.54 -10.24 4.85
C GLY A 207 -25.46 -9.64 5.75
N PHE A 208 -24.97 -8.42 5.45
CA PHE A 208 -24.04 -7.73 6.34
C PHE A 208 -24.77 -6.88 7.39
N PRO A 209 -24.23 -6.84 8.65
CA PRO A 209 -24.79 -6.01 9.69
C PRO A 209 -24.78 -4.52 9.32
N PRO A 210 -25.73 -3.72 9.85
CA PRO A 210 -25.70 -2.26 9.62
C PRO A 210 -24.41 -1.59 10.06
N ALA A 211 -23.76 -2.08 11.11
CA ALA A 211 -22.45 -1.60 11.58
C ALA A 211 -21.37 -1.72 10.51
N PHE A 212 -21.30 -2.83 9.77
CA PHE A 212 -20.37 -3.00 8.67
C PHE A 212 -20.62 -2.00 7.53
N LYS A 213 -21.90 -1.81 7.15
CA LYS A 213 -22.26 -0.83 6.10
C LYS A 213 -21.90 0.60 6.50
N ARG A 214 -22.14 0.98 7.76
CA ARG A 214 -21.73 2.28 8.31
C ARG A 214 -20.19 2.42 8.32
N TYR A 215 -19.50 1.34 8.69
CA TYR A 215 -18.02 1.32 8.67
C TYR A 215 -17.47 1.58 7.27
N LEU A 216 -18.04 0.95 6.22
CA LEU A 216 -17.63 1.21 4.83
C LEU A 216 -17.80 2.68 4.43
N LEU A 217 -18.88 3.34 4.85
CA LEU A 217 -19.11 4.77 4.60
C LEU A 217 -18.07 5.65 5.32
N VAL A 218 -17.78 5.32 6.58
CA VAL A 218 -16.77 6.05 7.37
C VAL A 218 -15.37 5.79 6.83
N LEU A 219 -15.07 4.58 6.38
CA LEU A 219 -13.84 4.25 5.69
C LEU A 219 -13.71 5.04 4.38
N ALA A 220 -14.78 5.17 3.60
CA ALA A 220 -14.77 5.98 2.39
C ALA A 220 -14.43 7.44 2.67
N LEU A 221 -14.99 8.01 3.75
CA LEU A 221 -14.68 9.38 4.18
C LEU A 221 -13.20 9.50 4.62
N PHE A 222 -12.70 8.56 5.43
CA PHE A 222 -11.29 8.54 5.83
C PHE A 222 -10.39 8.47 4.60
N THR A 223 -10.68 7.53 3.68
CA THR A 223 -9.84 7.34 2.48
C THR A 223 -9.91 8.53 1.53
N LEU A 224 -11.03 9.25 1.48
CA LEU A 224 -11.13 10.50 0.72
C LEU A 224 -10.13 11.56 1.22
N GLY A 225 -9.84 11.60 2.52
CA GLY A 225 -8.78 12.40 3.11
C GLY A 225 -7.38 11.77 3.00
N ASN A 226 -7.28 10.48 2.72
CA ASN A 226 -6.01 9.74 2.65
C ASN A 226 -5.49 9.64 1.22
N SER A 227 -4.97 10.76 0.70
CA SER A 227 -4.36 10.82 -0.63
C SER A 227 -3.05 10.02 -0.71
N SER A 228 -2.45 9.94 -1.90
CA SER A 228 -1.15 9.27 -2.07
C SER A 228 -0.07 9.85 -1.17
N ASN A 229 0.67 8.97 -0.51
CA ASN A 229 1.82 9.35 0.33
C ASN A 229 2.93 10.08 -0.44
N MET A 230 2.93 10.01 -1.77
CA MET A 230 3.87 10.75 -2.61
C MET A 230 3.73 12.27 -2.46
N PHE A 231 2.54 12.76 -2.10
CA PHE A 231 2.36 14.18 -1.78
C PHE A 231 3.15 14.61 -0.53
N LEU A 232 3.31 13.72 0.44
CA LEU A 232 4.12 13.99 1.64
C LEU A 232 5.60 14.19 1.26
N LEU A 233 6.11 13.35 0.36
CA LEU A 233 7.48 13.45 -0.15
C LEU A 233 7.67 14.70 -1.02
N LEU A 234 6.69 15.02 -1.84
CA LEU A 234 6.69 16.27 -2.63
C LEU A 234 6.72 17.49 -1.71
N ARG A 235 5.92 17.50 -0.63
CA ARG A 235 5.92 18.58 0.36
C ARG A 235 7.29 18.74 1.02
N ALA A 236 7.92 17.66 1.45
CA ALA A 236 9.25 17.70 2.04
C ALA A 236 10.29 18.32 1.08
N ARG A 237 10.22 17.99 -0.20
CA ARG A 237 11.06 18.59 -1.25
C ARG A 237 10.79 20.08 -1.43
N GLU A 238 9.52 20.50 -1.51
CA GLU A 238 9.15 21.93 -1.65
C GLU A 238 9.55 22.76 -0.44
N MET A 239 9.63 22.16 0.74
CA MET A 239 10.16 22.82 1.94
C MET A 239 11.68 23.03 1.89
N GLY A 240 12.37 22.47 0.90
CA GLY A 240 13.82 22.64 0.69
C GLY A 240 14.66 21.43 1.19
N LEU A 241 14.04 20.28 1.49
CA LEU A 241 14.79 19.06 1.80
C LEU A 241 15.56 18.62 0.53
N PRO A 242 16.88 18.35 0.62
CA PRO A 242 17.67 17.85 -0.51
C PRO A 242 17.08 16.55 -1.09
N ASP A 243 17.06 16.41 -2.41
CA ASP A 243 16.48 15.27 -3.12
C ASP A 243 17.04 13.93 -2.61
N ALA A 244 18.32 13.87 -2.25
CA ALA A 244 18.95 12.69 -1.67
C ALA A 244 18.40 12.29 -0.29
N GLN A 245 17.80 13.22 0.44
CA GLN A 245 17.23 12.96 1.78
C GLN A 245 15.74 12.61 1.73
N VAL A 246 15.04 12.94 0.67
CA VAL A 246 13.59 12.62 0.52
C VAL A 246 13.32 11.11 0.67
N PRO A 247 14.08 10.20 0.02
CA PRO A 247 13.87 8.77 0.22
C PRO A 247 14.14 8.29 1.65
N LEU A 248 14.99 8.98 2.41
CA LEU A 248 15.28 8.62 3.80
C LEU A 248 14.08 8.85 4.71
N LEU A 249 13.26 9.88 4.46
CA LEU A 249 12.01 10.09 5.19
C LEU A 249 11.06 8.89 5.00
N TRP A 250 10.97 8.37 3.78
CA TRP A 250 10.14 7.21 3.49
C TRP A 250 10.70 5.93 4.13
N ALA A 251 12.02 5.75 4.09
CA ALA A 251 12.68 4.64 4.78
C ALA A 251 12.43 4.69 6.29
N LEU A 252 12.48 5.88 6.90
CA LEU A 252 12.17 6.08 8.33
C LEU A 252 10.73 5.72 8.65
N THR A 253 9.77 6.18 7.82
CA THR A 253 8.35 5.82 7.96
C THR A 253 8.14 4.31 7.91
N SER A 254 8.71 3.66 6.90
CA SER A 254 8.61 2.21 6.71
C SER A 254 9.28 1.42 7.84
N ALA A 255 10.43 1.87 8.31
CA ALA A 255 11.13 1.24 9.44
C ALA A 255 10.33 1.38 10.74
N THR A 256 9.75 2.56 10.98
CA THR A 256 8.87 2.78 12.14
C THR A 256 7.63 1.90 12.06
N ALA A 257 6.97 1.85 10.90
CA ALA A 257 5.84 0.96 10.69
C ALA A 257 6.21 -0.51 10.92
N MET A 258 7.34 -0.98 10.39
CA MET A 258 7.84 -2.33 10.58
C MET A 258 8.04 -2.68 12.06
N LEU A 259 8.71 -1.82 12.80
CA LEU A 259 9.03 -2.05 14.21
C LEU A 259 7.79 -2.10 15.11
N PHE A 260 6.81 -1.24 14.84
CA PHE A 260 5.65 -1.05 15.70
C PHE A 260 4.38 -1.79 15.26
N SER A 261 4.32 -2.35 14.04
CA SER A 261 3.11 -3.06 13.56
C SER A 261 2.72 -4.24 14.46
N THR A 262 3.67 -5.10 14.82
CA THR A 262 3.38 -6.26 15.68
C THR A 262 2.94 -5.86 17.09
N PRO A 263 3.66 -5.01 17.83
CA PRO A 263 3.25 -4.62 19.17
C PRO A 263 1.93 -3.83 19.20
N LEU A 264 1.68 -2.95 18.23
CA LEU A 264 0.43 -2.21 18.16
C LEU A 264 -0.75 -3.10 17.74
N SER A 265 -0.53 -4.07 16.84
CA SER A 265 -1.56 -5.07 16.51
C SER A 265 -1.93 -5.92 17.73
N ALA A 266 -0.95 -6.38 18.52
CA ALA A 266 -1.22 -7.10 19.76
C ALA A 266 -1.93 -6.22 20.81
N LEU A 267 -1.63 -4.92 20.85
CA LEU A 267 -2.30 -3.96 21.71
C LEU A 267 -3.76 -3.75 21.33
N SER A 268 -4.10 -3.87 20.03
CA SER A 268 -5.48 -3.76 19.55
C SER A 268 -6.40 -4.83 20.14
N ASP A 269 -5.89 -6.03 20.38
CA ASP A 269 -6.64 -7.14 20.97
C ASP A 269 -7.00 -6.85 22.44
N ARG A 270 -6.18 -6.06 23.15
CA ARG A 270 -6.38 -5.69 24.56
C ARG A 270 -7.20 -4.43 24.74
N LEU A 271 -6.90 -3.36 24.00
CA LEU A 271 -7.56 -2.06 24.12
C LEU A 271 -8.87 -1.97 23.35
N GLY A 272 -9.10 -2.91 22.42
CA GLY A 272 -10.19 -2.89 21.45
C GLY A 272 -9.80 -2.18 20.15
N ARG A 273 -10.10 -2.83 19.03
CA ARG A 273 -9.69 -2.43 17.68
C ARG A 273 -10.14 -1.02 17.30
N THR A 274 -11.38 -0.69 17.61
CA THR A 274 -11.96 0.64 17.34
C THR A 274 -11.19 1.77 18.01
N ARG A 275 -10.75 1.58 19.28
CA ARG A 275 -9.99 2.62 20.00
C ARG A 275 -8.65 2.86 19.32
N LEU A 276 -8.00 1.80 18.86
CA LEU A 276 -6.71 1.92 18.16
C LEU A 276 -6.87 2.61 16.81
N ILE A 277 -7.90 2.24 16.03
CA ILE A 277 -8.19 2.88 14.74
C ILE A 277 -8.52 4.37 14.93
N VAL A 278 -9.40 4.70 15.89
CA VAL A 278 -9.73 6.12 16.20
C VAL A 278 -8.49 6.90 16.61
N GLY A 279 -7.64 6.32 17.47
CA GLY A 279 -6.36 6.93 17.85
C GLY A 279 -5.42 7.09 16.66
N GLY A 280 -5.28 6.07 15.81
CA GLY A 280 -4.47 6.12 14.59
C GLY A 280 -4.95 7.18 13.60
N TRP A 281 -6.26 7.28 13.35
CA TRP A 281 -6.83 8.31 12.49
C TRP A 281 -6.70 9.73 13.07
N ALA A 282 -6.74 9.87 14.40
CA ALA A 282 -6.44 11.13 15.04
C ALA A 282 -4.95 11.52 14.89
N VAL A 283 -4.04 10.55 15.05
CA VAL A 283 -2.59 10.72 14.77
C VAL A 283 -2.36 11.15 13.32
N TYR A 284 -3.04 10.51 12.37
CA TYR A 284 -3.01 10.89 10.96
C TYR A 284 -3.44 12.34 10.76
N GLY A 285 -4.61 12.72 11.30
CA GLY A 285 -5.14 14.07 11.17
C GLY A 285 -4.18 15.12 11.76
N LEU A 286 -3.61 14.85 12.93
CA LEU A 286 -2.62 15.71 13.56
C LEU A 286 -1.35 15.83 12.74
N PHE A 287 -0.83 14.72 12.20
CA PHE A 287 0.32 14.72 11.32
C PHE A 287 0.09 15.61 10.09
N TYR A 288 -1.06 15.46 9.42
CA TYR A 288 -1.39 16.27 8.24
C TYR A 288 -1.51 17.75 8.58
N LEU A 289 -2.15 18.10 9.69
CA LEU A 289 -2.20 19.51 10.15
C LEU A 289 -0.81 20.07 10.41
N LEU A 290 0.03 19.33 11.16
CA LEU A 290 1.37 19.78 11.49
C LEU A 290 2.26 19.92 10.26
N LEU A 291 2.15 18.99 9.30
CA LEU A 291 2.93 19.06 8.06
C LEU A 291 2.44 20.17 7.13
N GLY A 292 1.13 20.40 7.05
CA GLY A 292 0.55 21.50 6.27
C GLY A 292 0.95 22.87 6.82
N LEU A 293 0.89 23.04 8.12
CA LEU A 293 1.25 24.30 8.80
C LEU A 293 2.77 24.50 8.97
N ASN A 294 3.56 23.45 8.77
CA ASN A 294 5.01 23.54 8.83
C ASN A 294 5.54 24.32 7.61
N GLY A 295 5.93 25.56 7.81
CA GLY A 295 6.45 26.42 6.75
C GLY A 295 7.75 25.87 6.14
N HIS A 296 8.87 25.96 6.88
CA HIS A 296 10.21 25.59 6.36
C HIS A 296 11.10 24.90 7.40
N ASN A 297 10.52 24.36 8.49
CA ASN A 297 11.31 23.67 9.51
C ASN A 297 11.62 22.23 9.08
N LEU A 298 12.77 22.02 8.46
CA LEU A 298 13.22 20.71 7.98
C LEU A 298 13.47 19.70 9.09
N TRP A 299 13.89 20.15 10.30
CA TRP A 299 14.13 19.27 11.43
C TRP A 299 12.85 18.59 11.93
N LEU A 300 11.70 19.27 11.80
CA LEU A 300 10.41 18.71 12.19
C LEU A 300 9.93 17.60 11.26
N LEU A 301 10.43 17.50 10.02
CA LEU A 301 10.05 16.45 9.08
C LEU A 301 10.37 15.05 9.63
N TRP A 302 11.54 14.86 10.21
CA TRP A 302 11.98 13.55 10.69
C TRP A 302 11.07 12.95 11.77
N PRO A 303 10.81 13.64 12.89
CA PRO A 303 9.86 13.11 13.88
C PRO A 303 8.43 13.01 13.34
N LEU A 304 7.99 13.90 12.43
CA LEU A 304 6.68 13.80 11.82
C LEU A 304 6.54 12.53 10.98
N PHE A 305 7.50 12.20 10.13
CA PHE A 305 7.46 10.99 9.33
C PHE A 305 7.59 9.71 10.17
N ALA A 306 8.37 9.72 11.25
CA ALA A 306 8.36 8.62 12.22
C ALA A 306 6.98 8.47 12.87
N PHE A 307 6.33 9.58 13.25
CA PHE A 307 4.99 9.59 13.82
C PHE A 307 3.92 9.09 12.82
N TYR A 308 4.09 9.41 11.53
CA TYR A 308 3.25 8.86 10.46
C TYR A 308 3.40 7.34 10.34
N GLY A 309 4.60 6.81 10.50
CA GLY A 309 4.85 5.36 10.55
C GLY A 309 4.12 4.66 11.71
N LEU A 310 3.96 5.32 12.85
CA LEU A 310 3.14 4.80 13.97
C LEU A 310 1.66 4.72 13.61
N PHE A 311 1.12 5.70 12.88
CA PHE A 311 -0.24 5.64 12.36
C PHE A 311 -0.43 4.39 11.47
N MET A 312 0.46 4.17 10.51
CA MET A 312 0.40 3.00 9.62
C MET A 312 0.44 1.69 10.42
N ALA A 313 1.37 1.60 11.38
CA ALA A 313 1.51 0.44 12.25
C ALA A 313 0.26 0.16 13.09
N ALA A 314 -0.41 1.20 13.58
CA ALA A 314 -1.58 1.08 14.44
C ALA A 314 -2.84 0.67 13.68
N THR A 315 -3.02 1.17 12.45
CA THR A 315 -4.30 1.04 11.74
C THR A 315 -4.37 -0.15 10.81
N GLU A 316 -3.32 -0.49 10.10
CA GLU A 316 -3.34 -1.48 9.01
C GLU A 316 -3.84 -2.87 9.45
N GLY A 317 -3.35 -3.36 10.56
CA GLY A 317 -3.80 -4.64 11.13
C GLY A 317 -5.16 -4.56 11.81
N ALA A 318 -5.41 -3.48 12.55
CA ALA A 318 -6.64 -3.27 13.31
C ALA A 318 -7.88 -3.10 12.41
N GLU A 319 -7.74 -2.40 11.27
CA GLU A 319 -8.83 -2.23 10.29
C GLU A 319 -9.25 -3.55 9.67
N LYS A 320 -8.30 -4.37 9.23
CA LYS A 320 -8.59 -5.71 8.70
C LYS A 320 -9.24 -6.61 9.75
N ALA A 321 -8.78 -6.52 10.97
CA ALA A 321 -9.36 -7.29 12.07
C ALA A 321 -10.78 -6.81 12.41
N LEU A 322 -11.06 -5.50 12.35
CA LEU A 322 -12.41 -4.97 12.56
C LEU A 322 -13.39 -5.42 11.48
N VAL A 323 -12.93 -5.54 10.22
CA VAL A 323 -13.72 -6.13 9.13
C VAL A 323 -14.15 -7.56 9.48
N ALA A 324 -13.22 -8.36 10.00
CA ALA A 324 -13.52 -9.74 10.41
C ALA A 324 -14.52 -9.80 11.58
N ASP A 325 -14.46 -8.83 12.52
CA ASP A 325 -15.40 -8.76 13.64
C ASP A 325 -16.83 -8.40 13.22
N PHE A 326 -16.99 -7.61 12.16
CA PHE A 326 -18.30 -7.25 11.63
C PHE A 326 -18.90 -8.29 10.69
N ALA A 327 -18.06 -9.09 10.02
CA ALA A 327 -18.51 -9.98 8.97
C ALA A 327 -18.95 -11.34 9.50
N PRO A 328 -20.09 -11.90 8.99
CA PRO A 328 -20.38 -13.32 9.17
C PRO A 328 -19.21 -14.17 8.64
N LYS A 329 -18.92 -15.29 9.31
CA LYS A 329 -17.79 -16.17 8.94
C LYS A 329 -17.84 -16.64 7.49
N GLU A 330 -19.05 -16.87 6.98
CA GLU A 330 -19.33 -17.34 5.62
C GLU A 330 -19.10 -16.24 4.55
N LEU A 331 -19.10 -14.97 4.95
CA LEU A 331 -18.99 -13.80 4.07
C LEU A 331 -17.68 -13.02 4.25
N LEU A 332 -16.70 -13.58 4.94
CA LEU A 332 -15.42 -12.92 5.23
C LEU A 332 -14.70 -12.45 3.95
N GLY A 333 -14.63 -13.31 2.94
CA GLY A 333 -14.00 -12.95 1.65
C GLY A 333 -14.69 -11.77 0.97
N THR A 334 -16.04 -11.78 0.97
CA THR A 334 -16.85 -10.68 0.43
C THR A 334 -16.68 -9.40 1.24
N ALA A 335 -16.57 -9.50 2.58
CA ALA A 335 -16.32 -8.36 3.45
C ALA A 335 -14.97 -7.68 3.16
N TYR A 336 -13.91 -8.47 3.03
CA TYR A 336 -12.60 -7.95 2.62
C TYR A 336 -12.62 -7.40 1.19
N GLY A 337 -13.40 -8.00 0.30
CA GLY A 337 -13.63 -7.48 -1.06
C GLY A 337 -14.22 -6.08 -1.03
N TRP A 338 -15.30 -5.87 -0.28
CA TRP A 338 -15.93 -4.56 -0.10
C TRP A 338 -15.02 -3.54 0.59
N PHE A 339 -14.30 -3.97 1.63
CA PHE A 339 -13.30 -3.13 2.29
C PHE A 339 -12.25 -2.61 1.31
N ASN A 340 -11.61 -3.51 0.55
CA ASN A 340 -10.59 -3.15 -0.42
C ASN A 340 -11.14 -2.31 -1.58
N LEU A 341 -12.35 -2.62 -2.05
CA LEU A 341 -13.02 -1.86 -3.10
C LEU A 341 -13.31 -0.42 -2.63
N THR A 342 -13.85 -0.27 -1.42
CA THR A 342 -14.16 1.05 -0.85
C THR A 342 -12.91 1.89 -0.70
N ALA A 343 -11.87 1.33 -0.07
CA ALA A 343 -10.60 2.02 0.08
C ALA A 343 -9.97 2.36 -1.28
N GLY A 344 -9.90 1.39 -2.20
CA GLY A 344 -9.27 1.60 -3.51
C GLY A 344 -10.02 2.57 -4.42
N ALA A 345 -11.36 2.52 -4.43
CA ALA A 345 -12.17 3.43 -5.23
C ALA A 345 -12.07 4.89 -4.74
N MET A 346 -11.90 5.09 -3.44
CA MET A 346 -11.77 6.43 -2.85
C MET A 346 -10.37 7.03 -3.03
N LEU A 347 -9.34 6.24 -3.30
CA LEU A 347 -7.99 6.76 -3.53
C LEU A 347 -7.88 7.66 -4.76
N LEU A 348 -8.64 7.37 -5.82
CA LEU A 348 -8.66 8.24 -7.00
C LEU A 348 -9.22 9.63 -6.68
N PRO A 349 -10.48 9.78 -6.19
CA PRO A 349 -10.98 11.11 -5.84
C PRO A 349 -10.15 11.78 -4.74
N ALA A 350 -9.62 11.04 -3.77
CA ALA A 350 -8.73 11.58 -2.74
C ALA A 350 -7.51 12.28 -3.35
N SER A 351 -6.79 11.58 -4.22
CA SER A 351 -5.58 12.12 -4.85
C SER A 351 -5.87 13.24 -5.84
N LEU A 352 -7.00 13.18 -6.55
CA LEU A 352 -7.44 14.27 -7.45
C LEU A 352 -7.80 15.53 -6.68
N VAL A 353 -8.60 15.39 -5.61
CA VAL A 353 -9.03 16.54 -4.78
C VAL A 353 -7.82 17.14 -4.09
N PHE A 354 -6.95 16.33 -3.50
CA PHE A 354 -5.74 16.79 -2.82
C PHE A 354 -4.82 17.56 -3.77
N GLY A 355 -4.51 16.99 -4.95
CA GLY A 355 -3.65 17.63 -5.94
C GLY A 355 -4.26 18.91 -6.52
N TRP A 356 -5.59 18.96 -6.69
CA TRP A 356 -6.30 20.14 -7.12
C TRP A 356 -6.28 21.25 -6.05
N LEU A 357 -6.58 20.94 -4.79
CA LEU A 357 -6.53 21.89 -3.68
C LEU A 357 -5.13 22.49 -3.55
N TRP A 358 -4.09 21.63 -3.62
CA TRP A 358 -2.71 22.06 -3.51
C TRP A 358 -2.34 23.06 -4.61
N GLN A 359 -2.65 22.72 -5.85
CA GLN A 359 -2.21 23.54 -7.01
C GLN A 359 -3.09 24.78 -7.25
N SER A 360 -4.40 24.70 -6.93
CA SER A 360 -5.38 25.73 -7.30
C SER A 360 -5.75 26.66 -6.14
N ILE A 361 -5.52 26.25 -4.89
CA ILE A 361 -5.86 27.01 -3.70
C ILE A 361 -4.59 27.27 -2.86
N ALA A 362 -4.15 26.29 -2.09
CA ALA A 362 -2.94 26.35 -1.28
C ALA A 362 -2.57 24.92 -0.78
N VAL A 363 -1.30 24.75 -0.44
CA VAL A 363 -0.79 23.53 0.19
C VAL A 363 -1.53 23.24 1.50
N GLU A 364 -1.67 24.26 2.34
CA GLU A 364 -2.34 24.20 3.65
C GLU A 364 -3.79 23.73 3.53
N ALA A 365 -4.50 24.16 2.47
CA ALA A 365 -5.87 23.76 2.20
C ALA A 365 -5.99 22.26 1.89
N ALA A 366 -5.06 21.69 1.11
CA ALA A 366 -5.02 20.26 0.82
C ALA A 366 -4.77 19.43 2.08
N PHE A 367 -3.82 19.84 2.91
CA PHE A 367 -3.51 19.16 4.16
C PHE A 367 -4.62 19.31 5.20
N ALA A 368 -5.23 20.48 5.33
CA ALA A 368 -6.37 20.71 6.23
C ALA A 368 -7.60 19.89 5.82
N PHE A 369 -7.88 19.75 4.52
CA PHE A 369 -8.94 18.89 4.00
C PHE A 369 -8.74 17.43 4.43
N SER A 370 -7.54 16.89 4.23
CA SER A 370 -7.20 15.52 4.62
C SER A 370 -7.33 15.29 6.12
N ALA A 371 -6.83 16.22 6.93
CA ALA A 371 -6.96 16.17 8.37
C ALA A 371 -8.43 16.25 8.82
N GLY A 372 -9.22 17.11 8.20
CA GLY A 372 -10.67 17.23 8.47
C GLY A 372 -11.43 15.94 8.19
N CYS A 373 -11.17 15.30 7.03
CA CYS A 373 -11.76 14.01 6.70
C CYS A 373 -11.39 12.93 7.72
N ALA A 374 -10.11 12.85 8.11
CA ALA A 374 -9.64 11.84 9.05
C ALA A 374 -10.25 12.02 10.45
N LEU A 375 -10.28 13.25 10.97
CA LEU A 375 -10.87 13.56 12.27
C LEU A 375 -12.39 13.33 12.29
N ALA A 376 -13.10 13.74 11.23
CA ALA A 376 -14.51 13.46 11.06
C ALA A 376 -14.80 11.96 11.02
N ALA A 377 -14.00 11.19 10.25
CA ALA A 377 -14.12 9.75 10.19
C ALA A 377 -13.86 9.08 11.55
N ALA A 378 -12.85 9.54 12.31
CA ALA A 378 -12.56 9.05 13.65
C ALA A 378 -13.75 9.27 14.61
N LEU A 379 -14.37 10.45 14.58
CA LEU A 379 -15.56 10.77 15.36
C LEU A 379 -16.77 9.91 14.96
N LEU A 380 -17.02 9.77 13.65
CA LEU A 380 -18.11 8.95 13.14
C LEU A 380 -17.91 7.46 13.46
N LEU A 381 -16.68 6.96 13.38
CA LEU A 381 -16.37 5.57 13.78
C LEU A 381 -16.73 5.36 15.25
N LYS A 382 -16.34 6.26 16.13
CA LYS A 382 -16.58 6.16 17.56
C LYS A 382 -18.06 6.30 17.94
N PHE A 383 -18.76 7.27 17.38
CA PHE A 383 -20.09 7.67 17.87
C PHE A 383 -21.25 7.14 17.01
N TRP A 384 -21.03 6.84 15.75
CA TRP A 384 -22.08 6.38 14.83
C TRP A 384 -22.01 4.89 14.49
N VAL A 385 -20.79 4.38 14.16
CA VAL A 385 -20.62 2.97 13.78
C VAL A 385 -20.77 2.09 15.01
N MET A 386 -20.12 2.45 16.12
CA MET A 386 -20.08 1.65 17.36
C MET A 386 -21.24 1.91 18.29
N ARG A 387 -22.20 2.74 17.89
CA ARG A 387 -23.43 2.96 18.67
C ARG A 387 -24.20 1.66 18.76
N LYS A 388 -24.34 1.11 19.99
CA LYS A 388 -25.25 -0.02 20.24
C LYS A 388 -26.63 0.36 19.70
N GLN A 389 -27.17 -0.48 18.82
CA GLN A 389 -28.61 -0.35 18.49
C GLN A 389 -29.39 -0.68 19.77
N PRO A 390 -30.44 0.12 20.09
CA PRO A 390 -31.30 -0.15 21.23
C PRO A 390 -32.02 -1.49 21.09
#